data_5411f5717527194ad8edda58ad3130ba
#
_entry.id   5411f5717527194ad8edda58ad3130ba
#
_cell.length_a   1.000
_cell.length_b   1.000
_cell.length_c   1.000
_cell.angle_alpha   90.00
_cell.angle_beta   90.00
_cell.angle_gamma   90.00
#
_symmetry.space_group_name_H-M   'P 1'
#
loop_
_entity.id
_entity.type
_entity.pdbx_description
1 polymer ?
#
loop_
_entity_poly.entity_id
_entity_poly.type
_entity_poly.pdbx_seq_one_letter_code
_entity_poly.pdbx_strand_id
1 'polypeptide(L)'
;MHFLGAIIGGNTVEEAEAIIAPWSDYAKVPEYVVQTRDEFLEERRGYDRLDVERYPDAIRATERLKLDDEAALRAYADYTGKTLDEDGNVVSTRNKDSFYDWYEFGGRWNDEVKDVQGITCRELLGRCGHDDRTAELVGYGLYVLCVDGSFEGDLWDGVPWERVRTALDEHADEKVWFVDFHG
;
A
#
# COMPACT_ATOMS: atom_id res chain seq x y z
N MET A 1 4.14 -6.71 5.68
CA MET A 1 4.68 -6.14 6.96
C MET A 1 3.51 -5.55 7.73
N HIS A 2 3.57 -5.50 9.10
CA HIS A 2 2.53 -4.83 9.88
C HIS A 2 3.03 -3.48 10.38
N PHE A 3 2.17 -2.47 10.35
CA PHE A 3 2.48 -1.13 10.83
C PHE A 3 1.24 -0.44 11.41
N LEU A 4 1.46 0.36 12.45
CA LEU A 4 0.41 1.12 13.10
C LEU A 4 0.12 2.38 12.29
N GLY A 5 -1.15 2.60 11.97
CA GLY A 5 -1.64 3.84 11.39
C GLY A 5 -2.71 4.49 12.24
N ALA A 6 -2.94 5.77 12.03
CA ALA A 6 -4.05 6.51 12.57
C ALA A 6 -4.87 7.15 11.45
N ILE A 7 -6.19 7.11 11.60
CA ILE A 7 -7.15 7.77 10.71
C ILE A 7 -7.82 8.88 11.52
N ILE A 8 -7.81 10.10 11.00
CA ILE A 8 -8.59 11.21 11.54
C ILE A 8 -9.82 11.39 10.66
N GLY A 9 -10.99 11.37 11.27
CA GLY A 9 -12.29 11.45 10.62
C GLY A 9 -13.17 10.23 10.81
N GLY A 10 -14.42 10.34 10.38
CA GLY A 10 -15.46 9.34 10.59
C GLY A 10 -15.97 9.30 12.04
N ASN A 11 -17.29 9.23 12.21
CA ASN A 11 -17.91 9.15 13.53
C ASN A 11 -18.08 7.72 14.02
N THR A 12 -18.00 6.76 13.10
CA THR A 12 -18.09 5.30 13.35
C THR A 12 -16.95 4.58 12.66
N VAL A 13 -16.75 3.32 13.04
CA VAL A 13 -15.76 2.43 12.38
C VAL A 13 -16.04 2.31 10.89
N GLU A 14 -17.30 2.17 10.49
CA GLU A 14 -17.70 2.03 9.09
C GLU A 14 -17.38 3.29 8.28
N GLU A 15 -17.52 4.49 8.88
CA GLU A 15 -17.12 5.74 8.24
C GLU A 15 -15.59 5.85 8.11
N ALA A 16 -14.84 5.42 9.12
CA ALA A 16 -13.39 5.37 9.06
C ALA A 16 -12.91 4.33 8.02
N GLU A 17 -13.57 3.16 7.92
CA GLU A 17 -13.32 2.19 6.85
C GLU A 17 -13.53 2.80 5.46
N ALA A 18 -14.57 3.59 5.27
CA ALA A 18 -14.84 4.24 4.00
C ALA A 18 -13.72 5.24 3.60
N ILE A 19 -13.06 5.87 4.57
CA ILE A 19 -11.92 6.77 4.32
C ILE A 19 -10.71 6.01 3.76
N ILE A 20 -10.42 4.82 4.30
CA ILE A 20 -9.25 4.04 3.87
C ILE A 20 -9.52 3.13 2.67
N ALA A 21 -10.77 2.77 2.39
CA ALA A 21 -11.13 1.83 1.33
C ALA A 21 -10.49 2.12 -0.04
N PRO A 22 -10.35 3.38 -0.51
CA PRO A 22 -9.69 3.68 -1.77
C PRO A 22 -8.21 3.27 -1.85
N TRP A 23 -7.55 3.04 -0.73
CA TRP A 23 -6.12 2.76 -0.62
C TRP A 23 -5.79 1.27 -0.46
N SER A 24 -6.81 0.42 -0.52
CA SER A 24 -6.66 -1.04 -0.50
C SER A 24 -6.13 -1.57 -1.83
N ASP A 25 -5.31 -2.62 -1.78
CA ASP A 25 -4.94 -3.43 -2.95
C ASP A 25 -6.16 -3.97 -3.71
N TYR A 26 -7.28 -4.16 -3.00
CA TYR A 26 -8.54 -4.67 -3.55
C TYR A 26 -9.49 -3.58 -4.05
N ALA A 27 -9.13 -2.29 -3.89
CA ALA A 27 -9.93 -1.20 -4.44
C ALA A 27 -9.96 -1.30 -5.96
N LYS A 28 -11.18 -1.30 -6.54
CA LYS A 28 -11.35 -1.40 -7.99
C LYS A 28 -10.92 -0.10 -8.65
N VAL A 29 -9.94 -0.18 -9.52
CA VAL A 29 -9.51 0.92 -10.37
C VAL A 29 -9.75 0.57 -11.85
N PRO A 30 -9.96 1.56 -12.73
CA PRO A 30 -10.00 1.31 -14.17
C PRO A 30 -8.72 0.62 -14.64
N GLU A 31 -8.84 -0.23 -15.65
CA GLU A 31 -7.69 -0.84 -16.29
C GLU A 31 -6.75 0.24 -16.84
N TYR A 32 -5.46 0.06 -16.63
CA TYR A 32 -4.41 0.95 -17.09
C TYR A 32 -3.21 0.18 -17.60
N VAL A 33 -2.49 0.78 -18.55
CA VAL A 33 -1.25 0.21 -19.11
C VAL A 33 -0.14 0.33 -18.06
N VAL A 34 0.44 -0.80 -17.70
CA VAL A 34 1.60 -0.90 -16.81
C VAL A 34 2.90 -0.79 -17.60
N GLN A 35 2.92 -1.43 -18.79
CA GLN A 35 4.08 -1.51 -19.65
C GLN A 35 3.64 -1.66 -21.08
N THR A 36 4.25 -0.94 -22.01
CA THR A 36 3.95 -1.08 -23.42
C THR A 36 4.42 -2.43 -23.94
N ARG A 37 3.83 -2.87 -25.05
CA ARG A 37 4.20 -4.10 -25.74
C ARG A 37 5.71 -4.20 -25.99
N ASP A 38 6.28 -3.15 -26.55
CA ASP A 38 7.69 -3.15 -26.94
C ASP A 38 8.61 -3.20 -25.72
N GLU A 39 8.31 -2.43 -24.68
CA GLU A 39 9.04 -2.47 -23.40
C GLU A 39 8.99 -3.87 -22.77
N PHE A 40 7.81 -4.49 -22.75
CA PHE A 40 7.65 -5.82 -22.20
C PHE A 40 8.45 -6.88 -22.96
N LEU A 41 8.40 -6.85 -24.29
CA LEU A 41 9.18 -7.76 -25.14
C LEU A 41 10.68 -7.56 -24.96
N GLU A 42 11.15 -6.31 -24.95
CA GLU A 42 12.57 -6.00 -24.80
C GLU A 42 13.09 -6.46 -23.44
N GLU A 43 12.37 -6.15 -22.36
CA GLU A 43 12.70 -6.57 -21.00
C GLU A 43 12.79 -8.10 -20.90
N ARG A 44 11.76 -8.82 -21.37
CA ARG A 44 11.70 -10.28 -21.25
C ARG A 44 12.76 -10.98 -22.09
N ARG A 45 12.99 -10.52 -23.31
CA ARG A 45 14.10 -11.00 -24.14
C ARG A 45 15.46 -10.69 -23.53
N GLY A 46 15.58 -9.57 -22.83
CA GLY A 46 16.77 -9.23 -22.06
C GLY A 46 17.08 -10.27 -21.00
N TYR A 47 16.10 -10.64 -20.20
CA TYR A 47 16.23 -11.71 -19.20
C TYR A 47 16.60 -13.06 -19.81
N ASP A 48 15.91 -13.46 -20.89
CA ASP A 48 16.20 -14.73 -21.55
C ASP A 48 17.61 -14.77 -22.15
N ARG A 49 18.14 -13.66 -22.70
CA ARG A 49 19.53 -13.56 -23.17
C ARG A 49 20.53 -13.75 -22.03
N LEU A 50 20.26 -13.09 -20.87
CA LEU A 50 21.10 -13.25 -19.68
C LEU A 50 21.07 -14.69 -19.14
N ASP A 51 19.89 -15.33 -19.16
CA ASP A 51 19.74 -16.71 -18.72
C ASP A 51 20.54 -17.66 -19.61
N VAL A 52 20.48 -17.48 -20.94
CA VAL A 52 21.22 -18.31 -21.90
C VAL A 52 22.73 -18.07 -21.79
N GLU A 53 23.16 -16.83 -21.53
CA GLU A 53 24.56 -16.51 -21.31
C GLU A 53 25.11 -17.18 -20.03
N ARG A 54 24.32 -17.13 -18.96
CA ARG A 54 24.70 -17.66 -17.64
C ARG A 54 24.55 -19.18 -17.53
N TYR A 55 23.55 -19.73 -18.22
CA TYR A 55 23.18 -21.13 -18.19
C TYR A 55 23.01 -21.68 -19.61
N PRO A 56 24.07 -22.25 -20.22
CA PRO A 56 24.02 -22.76 -21.61
C PRO A 56 22.97 -23.81 -21.90
N ASP A 57 22.42 -24.45 -20.85
CA ASP A 57 21.33 -25.42 -20.88
C ASP A 57 19.93 -24.82 -20.60
N ALA A 58 19.79 -23.51 -20.61
CA ALA A 58 18.51 -22.80 -20.45
C ALA A 58 17.62 -22.99 -21.69
N ILE A 59 17.12 -24.23 -21.90
CA ILE A 59 16.33 -24.64 -23.09
C ILE A 59 15.14 -23.72 -23.30
N ARG A 60 14.35 -23.44 -22.24
CA ARG A 60 13.13 -22.64 -22.34
C ARG A 60 13.40 -21.19 -22.76
N ALA A 61 14.44 -20.55 -22.22
CA ALA A 61 14.86 -19.22 -22.64
C ALA A 61 15.33 -19.21 -24.09
N THR A 62 16.12 -20.19 -24.49
CA THR A 62 16.58 -20.38 -25.88
C THR A 62 15.40 -20.57 -26.85
N GLU A 63 14.36 -21.30 -26.48
CA GLU A 63 13.17 -21.49 -27.30
C GLU A 63 12.37 -20.21 -27.45
N ARG A 64 12.13 -19.47 -26.36
CA ARG A 64 11.40 -18.19 -26.40
C ARG A 64 12.10 -17.14 -27.26
N LEU A 65 13.43 -17.09 -27.21
CA LEU A 65 14.22 -16.16 -28.05
C LEU A 65 14.11 -16.39 -29.55
N LYS A 66 13.61 -17.57 -29.97
CA LYS A 66 13.39 -17.91 -31.40
C LYS A 66 12.01 -17.54 -31.89
N LEU A 67 11.09 -17.18 -31.00
CA LEU A 67 9.73 -16.81 -31.34
C LEU A 67 9.69 -15.43 -32.00
N ASP A 68 8.76 -15.26 -32.95
CA ASP A 68 8.37 -13.94 -33.43
C ASP A 68 7.72 -13.12 -32.28
N ASP A 69 7.49 -11.83 -32.50
CA ASP A 69 7.01 -10.93 -31.47
C ASP A 69 5.66 -11.33 -30.91
N GLU A 70 4.72 -11.78 -31.75
CA GLU A 70 3.38 -12.18 -31.31
C GLU A 70 3.40 -13.46 -30.46
N ALA A 71 4.17 -14.46 -30.88
CA ALA A 71 4.32 -15.70 -30.14
C ALA A 71 5.11 -15.49 -28.86
N ALA A 72 6.16 -14.66 -28.92
CA ALA A 72 6.96 -14.30 -27.75
C ALA A 72 6.12 -13.55 -26.70
N LEU A 73 5.32 -12.56 -27.14
CA LEU A 73 4.45 -11.76 -26.26
C LEU A 73 3.50 -12.68 -25.47
N ARG A 74 2.82 -13.60 -26.14
CA ARG A 74 1.92 -14.56 -25.49
C ARG A 74 2.67 -15.49 -24.53
N ALA A 75 3.80 -16.03 -24.98
CA ALA A 75 4.61 -16.93 -24.14
C ALA A 75 5.14 -16.23 -22.88
N TYR A 76 5.53 -14.97 -22.97
CA TYR A 76 5.97 -14.19 -21.82
C TYR A 76 4.81 -13.80 -20.90
N ALA A 77 3.66 -13.41 -21.46
CA ALA A 77 2.48 -13.12 -20.66
C ALA A 77 2.02 -14.35 -19.86
N ASP A 78 1.91 -15.51 -20.52
CA ASP A 78 1.58 -16.76 -19.84
C ASP A 78 2.60 -17.14 -18.75
N TYR A 79 3.90 -17.02 -19.04
CA TYR A 79 4.96 -17.35 -18.11
C TYR A 79 4.95 -16.43 -16.87
N THR A 80 4.61 -15.15 -17.05
CA THR A 80 4.63 -14.15 -15.96
C THR A 80 3.27 -13.93 -15.32
N GLY A 81 2.20 -14.53 -15.86
CA GLY A 81 0.82 -14.33 -15.39
C GLY A 81 0.30 -12.92 -15.65
N LYS A 82 0.82 -12.23 -16.68
CA LYS A 82 0.40 -10.89 -17.07
C LYS A 82 -0.80 -10.90 -17.98
N THR A 83 -1.67 -9.91 -17.84
CA THR A 83 -2.79 -9.68 -18.76
C THR A 83 -2.37 -8.70 -19.85
N LEU A 84 -2.78 -8.96 -21.07
CA LEU A 84 -2.53 -8.09 -22.23
C LEU A 84 -3.83 -7.49 -22.73
N ASP A 85 -3.79 -6.23 -23.17
CA ASP A 85 -4.86 -5.59 -23.93
C ASP A 85 -4.86 -6.01 -25.42
N GLU A 86 -5.76 -5.41 -26.21
CA GLU A 86 -5.88 -5.69 -27.66
C GLU A 86 -4.65 -5.27 -28.46
N ASP A 87 -3.90 -4.27 -27.98
CA ASP A 87 -2.66 -3.77 -28.59
C ASP A 87 -1.41 -4.54 -28.12
N GLY A 88 -1.57 -5.46 -27.17
CA GLY A 88 -0.50 -6.26 -26.59
C GLY A 88 0.25 -5.59 -25.46
N ASN A 89 -0.24 -4.49 -24.92
CA ASN A 89 0.34 -3.87 -23.74
C ASN A 89 -0.02 -4.68 -22.48
N VAL A 90 0.89 -4.70 -21.50
CA VAL A 90 0.59 -5.27 -20.18
C VAL A 90 -0.31 -4.32 -19.42
N VAL A 91 -1.45 -4.80 -18.98
CA VAL A 91 -2.45 -4.03 -18.26
C VAL A 91 -2.68 -4.56 -16.85
N SER A 92 -3.20 -3.70 -15.98
CA SER A 92 -3.57 -4.05 -14.61
C SER A 92 -4.81 -3.29 -14.17
N THR A 93 -5.58 -3.93 -13.30
CA THR A 93 -6.65 -3.32 -12.50
C THR A 93 -6.31 -3.26 -11.02
N ARG A 94 -5.06 -3.59 -10.65
CA ARG A 94 -4.57 -3.46 -9.28
C ARG A 94 -4.42 -1.98 -8.95
N ASN A 95 -4.87 -1.59 -7.78
CA ASN A 95 -4.74 -0.22 -7.32
C ASN A 95 -3.24 0.13 -7.13
N LYS A 96 -2.70 0.99 -8.01
CA LYS A 96 -1.29 1.42 -7.95
C LYS A 96 -0.99 2.34 -6.78
N ASP A 97 -2.02 2.97 -6.22
CA ASP A 97 -1.92 3.90 -5.10
C ASP A 97 -2.20 3.19 -3.76
N SER A 98 -2.40 1.85 -3.79
CA SER A 98 -2.59 1.05 -2.59
C SER A 98 -1.32 1.00 -1.74
N PHE A 99 -1.52 0.92 -0.43
CA PHE A 99 -0.42 0.70 0.50
C PHE A 99 -0.69 -0.43 1.49
N TYR A 100 -1.91 -1.04 1.48
CA TYR A 100 -2.23 -2.18 2.33
C TYR A 100 -3.09 -3.21 1.58
N ASP A 101 -2.92 -4.48 1.95
CA ASP A 101 -3.75 -5.60 1.47
C ASP A 101 -4.73 -6.09 2.55
N TRP A 102 -4.46 -5.80 3.82
CA TRP A 102 -5.30 -6.16 4.96
C TRP A 102 -5.17 -5.13 6.08
N TYR A 103 -6.22 -5.01 6.90
CA TYR A 103 -6.21 -4.14 8.07
C TYR A 103 -7.14 -4.66 9.17
N GLU A 104 -6.89 -4.22 10.41
CA GLU A 104 -7.74 -4.45 11.58
C GLU A 104 -7.67 -3.24 12.54
N PHE A 105 -8.84 -2.73 12.97
CA PHE A 105 -8.87 -1.66 13.98
C PHE A 105 -8.30 -2.18 15.29
N GLY A 106 -7.29 -1.48 15.80
CA GLY A 106 -6.49 -1.92 16.94
C GLY A 106 -5.52 -3.05 16.62
N GLY A 107 -6.00 -4.15 16.04
CA GLY A 107 -5.22 -5.31 15.64
C GLY A 107 -4.24 -5.77 16.73
N ARG A 108 -2.96 -5.93 16.39
CA ARG A 108 -1.90 -6.34 17.34
C ARG A 108 -1.55 -5.27 18.39
N TRP A 109 -1.98 -4.02 18.19
CA TRP A 109 -1.82 -2.93 19.16
C TRP A 109 -3.09 -2.67 19.97
N ASN A 110 -4.08 -3.57 19.92
CA ASN A 110 -5.36 -3.37 20.60
C ASN A 110 -5.22 -3.08 22.09
N ASP A 111 -4.29 -3.74 22.79
CA ASP A 111 -4.09 -3.49 24.21
C ASP A 111 -3.54 -2.09 24.52
N GLU A 112 -2.86 -1.49 23.54
CA GLU A 112 -2.32 -0.13 23.63
C GLU A 112 -3.35 0.92 23.25
N VAL A 113 -4.20 0.66 22.24
CA VAL A 113 -5.07 1.67 21.64
C VAL A 113 -6.54 1.56 22.01
N LYS A 114 -6.99 0.47 22.64
CA LYS A 114 -8.43 0.22 22.92
C LYS A 114 -9.14 1.35 23.68
N ASP A 115 -8.42 2.02 24.60
CA ASP A 115 -8.96 3.09 25.41
C ASP A 115 -8.95 4.47 24.70
N VAL A 116 -8.35 4.53 23.52
CA VAL A 116 -8.22 5.74 22.68
C VAL A 116 -8.86 5.58 21.29
N GLN A 117 -9.47 4.44 20.99
CA GLN A 117 -10.21 4.23 19.76
C GLN A 117 -11.47 5.09 19.70
N GLY A 118 -11.64 5.87 18.64
CA GLY A 118 -12.83 6.67 18.38
C GLY A 118 -13.06 7.82 19.37
N ILE A 119 -12.06 8.24 20.14
CA ILE A 119 -12.10 9.48 20.90
C ILE A 119 -11.82 10.67 19.97
N THR A 120 -12.10 11.89 20.42
CA THR A 120 -11.74 13.08 19.65
C THR A 120 -10.22 13.33 19.66
N CYS A 121 -9.72 13.97 18.61
CA CYS A 121 -8.31 14.37 18.53
C CYS A 121 -7.91 15.26 19.74
N ARG A 122 -8.82 16.13 20.19
CA ARG A 122 -8.66 16.95 21.40
C ARG A 122 -8.46 16.10 22.66
N GLU A 123 -9.27 15.06 22.83
CA GLU A 123 -9.14 14.14 23.97
C GLU A 123 -7.84 13.35 23.92
N LEU A 124 -7.42 12.92 22.72
CA LEU A 124 -6.15 12.23 22.52
C LEU A 124 -4.97 13.13 22.88
N LEU A 125 -4.94 14.38 22.39
CA LEU A 125 -3.91 15.37 22.75
C LEU A 125 -3.84 15.64 24.25
N GLY A 126 -5.01 15.72 24.90
CA GLY A 126 -5.09 15.86 26.36
C GLY A 126 -4.43 14.67 27.07
N ARG A 127 -4.66 13.45 26.60
CA ARG A 127 -4.02 12.24 27.16
C ARG A 127 -2.52 12.22 26.93
N CYS A 128 -2.05 12.54 25.71
CA CYS A 128 -0.61 12.64 25.42
C CYS A 128 0.14 13.62 26.34
N GLY A 129 -0.55 14.63 26.88
CA GLY A 129 0.02 15.57 27.84
C GLY A 129 0.13 15.03 29.27
N HIS A 130 -0.51 13.90 29.59
CA HIS A 130 -0.62 13.35 30.94
C HIS A 130 -0.26 11.86 31.06
N ASP A 131 -0.11 11.17 29.94
CA ASP A 131 0.18 9.73 29.87
C ASP A 131 1.35 9.47 28.90
N ASP A 132 2.50 9.14 29.47
CA ASP A 132 3.73 8.88 28.72
C ASP A 132 3.54 7.74 27.69
N ARG A 133 2.72 6.73 28.02
CA ARG A 133 2.46 5.58 27.11
C ARG A 133 1.69 6.02 25.88
N THR A 134 0.64 6.82 26.05
CA THR A 134 -0.13 7.37 24.91
C THR A 134 0.75 8.30 24.07
N ALA A 135 1.57 9.13 24.72
CA ALA A 135 2.50 10.01 24.03
C ALA A 135 3.56 9.23 23.24
N GLU A 136 4.09 8.13 23.80
CA GLU A 136 5.06 7.26 23.16
C GLU A 136 4.43 6.54 21.95
N LEU A 137 3.24 5.95 22.12
CA LEU A 137 2.52 5.28 21.02
C LEU A 137 2.27 6.21 19.83
N VAL A 138 1.72 7.39 20.09
CA VAL A 138 1.33 8.36 19.07
C VAL A 138 2.55 9.11 18.51
N GLY A 139 3.58 9.31 19.33
CA GLY A 139 4.76 10.10 18.98
C GLY A 139 5.87 9.34 18.27
N TYR A 140 5.99 8.02 18.51
CA TYR A 140 7.10 7.22 17.99
C TYR A 140 6.65 5.90 17.33
N GLY A 141 5.40 5.51 17.53
CA GLY A 141 4.86 4.24 17.03
C GLY A 141 4.01 4.35 15.78
N LEU A 142 3.70 5.56 15.34
CA LEU A 142 2.81 5.78 14.20
C LEU A 142 3.62 5.85 12.90
N TYR A 143 3.36 4.91 11.99
CA TYR A 143 4.01 4.85 10.69
C TYR A 143 3.21 5.55 9.59
N VAL A 144 1.89 5.62 9.75
CA VAL A 144 0.99 6.20 8.75
C VAL A 144 -0.06 7.05 9.45
N LEU A 145 -0.30 8.22 8.90
CA LEU A 145 -1.36 9.14 9.31
C LEU A 145 -2.27 9.43 8.11
N CYS A 146 -3.57 9.15 8.25
CA CYS A 146 -4.58 9.51 7.27
C CYS A 146 -5.36 10.72 7.77
N VAL A 147 -5.33 11.79 6.99
CA VAL A 147 -6.06 13.04 7.25
C VAL A 147 -6.80 13.43 5.98
N ASP A 148 -8.09 13.73 6.08
CA ASP A 148 -8.94 14.10 4.93
C ASP A 148 -8.86 13.10 3.76
N GLY A 149 -8.69 11.80 4.06
CA GLY A 149 -8.57 10.74 3.07
C GLY A 149 -7.22 10.71 2.34
N SER A 150 -6.26 11.52 2.73
CA SER A 150 -4.88 11.48 2.23
C SER A 150 -3.96 10.83 3.24
N PHE A 151 -3.04 9.98 2.75
CA PHE A 151 -2.06 9.30 3.59
C PHE A 151 -0.72 10.00 3.57
N GLU A 152 -0.15 10.15 4.74
CA GLU A 152 1.22 10.62 4.97
C GLU A 152 1.95 9.59 5.83
N GLY A 153 3.24 9.48 5.64
CA GLY A 153 4.11 8.67 6.47
C GLY A 153 5.15 7.92 5.67
N ASP A 154 5.99 7.24 6.40
CA ASP A 154 7.05 6.42 5.86
C ASP A 154 7.13 5.13 6.68
N LEU A 155 7.16 3.98 6.00
CA LEU A 155 7.21 2.66 6.65
C LEU A 155 8.53 2.40 7.39
N TRP A 156 9.54 3.25 7.21
CA TRP A 156 10.86 3.13 7.84
C TRP A 156 11.05 4.14 8.95
N ASP A 157 10.68 5.41 8.70
CA ASP A 157 10.94 6.53 9.61
C ASP A 157 9.70 6.94 10.42
N GLY A 158 8.50 6.45 10.02
CA GLY A 158 7.23 6.79 10.65
C GLY A 158 6.78 8.23 10.38
N VAL A 159 5.75 8.67 11.09
CA VAL A 159 5.24 10.04 11.03
C VAL A 159 5.86 10.86 12.16
N PRO A 160 6.55 11.98 11.86
CA PRO A 160 7.10 12.85 12.89
C PRO A 160 6.03 13.35 13.86
N TRP A 161 6.31 13.32 15.16
CA TRP A 161 5.38 13.76 16.22
C TRP A 161 4.79 15.15 15.98
N GLU A 162 5.61 16.09 15.56
CA GLU A 162 5.18 17.46 15.25
C GLU A 162 4.05 17.48 14.20
N ARG A 163 4.14 16.58 13.20
CA ARG A 163 3.13 16.45 12.16
C ARG A 163 1.84 15.82 12.69
N VAL A 164 1.98 14.74 13.50
CA VAL A 164 0.82 14.10 14.16
C VAL A 164 0.11 15.10 15.05
N ARG A 165 0.86 15.82 15.88
CA ARG A 165 0.32 16.84 16.78
C ARG A 165 -0.42 17.94 16.04
N THR A 166 0.17 18.43 14.94
CA THR A 166 -0.47 19.47 14.11
C THR A 166 -1.81 18.98 13.57
N ALA A 167 -1.85 17.76 13.00
CA ALA A 167 -3.07 17.19 12.47
C ALA A 167 -4.15 17.01 13.56
N LEU A 168 -3.77 16.51 14.73
CA LEU A 168 -4.70 16.35 15.86
C LEU A 168 -5.26 17.70 16.36
N ASP A 169 -4.47 18.76 16.28
CA ASP A 169 -4.89 20.12 16.72
C ASP A 169 -5.80 20.77 15.67
N GLU A 170 -5.48 20.66 14.39
CA GLU A 170 -6.28 21.15 13.28
C GLU A 170 -7.65 20.46 13.19
N HIS A 171 -7.73 19.18 13.54
CA HIS A 171 -8.92 18.34 13.50
C HIS A 171 -9.48 18.02 14.88
N ALA A 172 -9.36 18.93 15.83
CA ALA A 172 -9.56 18.70 17.27
C ALA A 172 -10.91 18.06 17.64
N ASP A 173 -11.96 18.34 16.91
CA ASP A 173 -13.32 17.84 17.17
C ASP A 173 -13.65 16.55 16.38
N GLU A 174 -12.76 16.11 15.49
CA GLU A 174 -12.89 14.85 14.76
C GLU A 174 -12.39 13.67 15.59
N LYS A 175 -12.85 12.47 15.22
CA LYS A 175 -12.41 11.24 15.88
C LYS A 175 -11.13 10.71 15.27
N VAL A 176 -10.34 10.03 16.09
CA VAL A 176 -9.16 9.31 15.68
C VAL A 176 -9.35 7.80 15.87
N TRP A 177 -8.89 7.03 14.90
CA TRP A 177 -8.97 5.57 14.86
C TRP A 177 -7.59 4.99 14.58
N PHE A 178 -7.18 4.03 15.39
CA PHE A 178 -5.90 3.33 15.21
C PHE A 178 -6.11 2.02 14.48
N VAL A 179 -5.25 1.74 13.51
CA VAL A 179 -5.39 0.61 12.61
C VAL A 179 -4.06 -0.13 12.46
N ASP A 180 -4.11 -1.44 12.57
CA ASP A 180 -3.04 -2.35 12.17
C ASP A 180 -3.18 -2.59 10.67
N PHE A 181 -2.29 -2.03 9.88
CA PHE A 181 -2.20 -2.27 8.45
C PHE A 181 -1.18 -3.35 8.14
N HIS A 182 -1.45 -4.16 7.12
CA HIS A 182 -0.52 -5.09 6.50
C HIS A 182 -0.28 -4.69 5.04
N GLY A 183 1.00 -4.66 4.62
CA GLY A 183 1.41 -4.35 3.25
C GLY A 183 2.80 -4.88 2.92
#